data_89754b84152316b600b6d275cae84259
#
_entry.id   89754b84152316b600b6d275cae84259
#
_cell.length_a   1.000
_cell.length_b   1.000
_cell.length_c   1.000
_cell.angle_alpha   90.00
_cell.angle_beta   90.00
_cell.angle_gamma   90.00
#
_symmetry.space_group_name_H-M   'P 1'
#
loop_
_entity.id
_entity.type
_entity.pdbx_description
1 polymer ?
#
loop_
_entity_poly.entity_id
_entity_poly.type
_entity_poly.pdbx_seq_one_letter_code
_entity_poly.pdbx_strand_id
1 'polypeptide(L)' 'MYDLVIRKGTIIDGSGDARFIADIAVSDGKIVKVGEVQESGQREI' A
#
# COMPACT_ATOMS: atom_id res chain seq x y z
N MET A 1 7.82 -12.14 0.90
CA MET A 1 7.13 -11.40 1.97
C MET A 1 7.58 -9.95 1.97
N TYR A 2 6.65 -9.03 2.07
CA TYR A 2 6.99 -7.61 2.10
C TYR A 2 7.46 -7.22 3.49
N ASP A 3 8.24 -6.14 3.56
CA ASP A 3 8.67 -5.63 4.85
C ASP A 3 7.53 -5.00 5.62
N LEU A 4 6.67 -4.27 4.91
CA LEU A 4 5.54 -3.57 5.50
C LEU A 4 4.37 -3.61 4.55
N VAL A 5 3.19 -3.87 5.08
CA VAL A 5 1.97 -3.77 4.31
C VAL A 5 1.02 -2.84 5.06
N ILE A 6 0.56 -1.81 4.37
CA ILE A 6 -0.41 -0.87 4.91
C ILE A 6 -1.76 -1.28 4.33
N ARG A 7 -2.64 -1.73 5.20
CA ARG A 7 -3.96 -2.22 4.78
C ARG A 7 -4.96 -1.08 4.78
N LYS A 8 -5.75 -1.00 3.73
CA LYS A 8 -6.86 -0.04 3.63
C LYS A 8 -6.41 1.38 3.83
N GLY A 9 -5.24 1.71 3.28
CA GLY A 9 -4.76 3.08 3.33
C GLY A 9 -5.52 3.97 2.36
N THR A 10 -5.75 5.21 2.75
CA THR A 10 -6.34 6.18 1.84
C THR A 10 -5.27 6.77 0.96
N ILE A 11 -5.43 6.63 -0.33
CA ILE A 11 -4.46 7.13 -1.31
C ILE A 11 -5.06 8.34 -2.00
N ILE A 12 -4.31 9.42 -1.97
CA ILE A 12 -4.68 10.64 -2.68
C ILE A 12 -3.68 10.79 -3.81
N ASP A 13 -4.15 10.61 -5.05
CA ASP A 13 -3.27 10.84 -6.16
C ASP A 13 -3.34 12.32 -6.56
N GLY A 14 -2.35 12.78 -7.26
CA GLY A 14 -2.24 14.18 -7.59
C GLY A 14 -3.12 14.64 -8.74
N SER A 15 -4.01 13.81 -9.23
CA SER A 15 -4.83 14.17 -10.38
C SER A 15 -6.01 15.04 -10.03
N GLY A 16 -6.25 15.26 -8.74
CA GLY A 16 -7.39 16.06 -8.31
C GLY A 16 -8.69 15.30 -8.20
N ASP A 17 -8.67 14.03 -8.51
CA ASP A 17 -9.86 13.20 -8.43
C ASP A 17 -10.04 12.62 -7.04
N ALA A 18 -11.03 11.79 -6.90
CA ALA A 18 -11.35 11.20 -5.62
C ALA A 18 -10.22 10.34 -5.10
N ARG A 19 -10.00 10.44 -3.81
CA ARG A 19 -9.13 9.49 -3.13
C ARG A 19 -9.74 8.09 -3.20
N PHE A 20 -8.89 7.09 -3.08
CA PHE A 20 -9.36 5.72 -3.05
C PHE A 20 -8.64 4.96 -1.93
N ILE A 21 -9.23 3.86 -1.53
CA ILE A 21 -8.69 3.02 -0.48
C ILE A 21 -8.00 1.84 -1.12
N ALA A 22 -6.75 1.60 -0.76
CA ALA A 22 -5.98 0.50 -1.31
C ALA A 22 -4.94 0.05 -0.30
N ASP A 23 -4.41 -1.13 -0.52
CA ASP A 23 -3.29 -1.63 0.26
C ASP A 23 -1.99 -1.18 -0.39
N ILE A 24 -0.98 -0.97 0.43
CA ILE A 24 0.34 -0.57 -0.05
C ILE A 24 1.35 -1.56 0.51
N ALA A 25 2.17 -2.12 -0.36
CA ALA A 25 3.25 -3.01 0.04
C ALA A 25 4.59 -2.31 -0.14
N VAL A 26 5.42 -2.40 0.88
CA VAL A 26 6.74 -1.79 0.90
C VAL A 26 7.78 -2.89 1.08
N SER A 27 8.82 -2.84 0.29
CA SER A 27 9.93 -3.76 0.41
C SER A 27 11.23 -2.99 0.17
N ASP A 28 12.21 -3.23 1.03
CA ASP A 28 13.53 -2.62 0.92
C ASP A 28 13.46 -1.09 0.87
N GLY A 29 12.54 -0.53 1.66
CA GLY A 29 12.37 0.91 1.73
C GLY A 29 11.65 1.53 0.54
N LYS A 30 11.10 0.73 -0.35
CA LYS A 30 10.42 1.22 -1.55
C LYS A 30 9.02 0.65 -1.65
N ILE A 31 8.11 1.47 -2.15
CA ILE A 31 6.76 1.00 -2.45
C ILE A 31 6.83 0.14 -3.69
N VAL A 32 6.44 -1.14 -3.54
CA VAL A 32 6.53 -2.10 -4.63
C VAL A 32 5.16 -2.49 -5.17
N LYS A 33 4.09 -2.19 -4.45
CA LYS A 33 2.76 -2.51 -4.92
C LYS A 33 1.74 -1.57 -4.29
N VAL A 34 0.81 -1.12 -5.09
CA VAL A 34 -0.32 -0.31 -4.65
C VAL A 34 -1.56 -0.92 -5.26
N GLY A 35 -2.58 -1.13 -4.43
CA GLY A 35 -3.82 -1.71 -4.88
C GLY A 35 -4.26 -2.81 -3.96
N GLU A 36 -4.42 -4.02 -4.49
CA GLU A 36 -4.80 -5.17 -3.71
C GLU A 36 -3.57 -6.00 -3.41
N VAL A 37 -3.25 -6.13 -2.12
CA VAL A 37 -2.10 -6.90 -1.67
C VAL A 37 -2.61 -8.12 -0.91
N GLN A 38 -2.38 -9.28 -1.49
CA GLN A 38 -2.83 -10.53 -0.89
C GLN A 38 -1.75 -11.15 0.01
N GLU A 39 -0.50 -10.85 -0.27
CA GLU A 39 0.60 -11.38 0.51
C GLU A 39 0.71 -10.67 1.86
N SER A 40 1.31 -11.34 2.80
CA SER A 40 1.56 -10.77 4.11
C SER A 40 2.89 -10.01 4.12
N GLY A 41 2.97 -9.02 5.00
CA GLY A 41 4.22 -8.37 5.29
C GLY A 41 4.73 -8.76 6.66
N GLN A 42 5.97 -8.45 6.95
CA GLN A 42 6.51 -8.64 8.29
C GLN A 42 5.80 -7.73 9.29
N ARG A 43 5.40 -6.55 8.83
CA ARG A 43 4.62 -5.61 9.63
C ARG A 43 3.40 -5.21 8.82
N GLU A 44 2.27 -5.08 9.49
CA GLU A 44 1.03 -4.64 8.85
C GLU A 44 0.39 -3.55 9.70
N ILE A 45 -0.09 -2.55 9.03
CA ILE A 45 -0.77 -1.43 9.68
C ILE A 45 -2.20 -1.37 9.19
#